data_a399d2035d1864d857ae8b66c238d20a
#
_entry.id   a399d2035d1864d857ae8b66c238d20a
#
_cell.length_a   1.000
_cell.length_b   1.000
_cell.length_c   1.000
_cell.angle_alpha   90.00
_cell.angle_beta   90.00
_cell.angle_gamma   90.00
#
_symmetry.space_group_name_H-M   'P 1'
#
loop_
_entity.id
_entity.type
_entity.pdbx_description
1 polymer ?
#
loop_
_entity_poly.entity_id
_entity_poly.type
_entity_poly.pdbx_seq_one_letter_code
_entity_poly.pdbx_strand_id
1 'polypeptide(L)'
;STPGGGTSDLRRKINVQYINDEITPHILNLKPVKFEYKDYSGTTRHGFIAQDVLETYPELVLGDGEKENGTYGLDYDGILSLTVKSLQETILRVEKLEKELNELKNKLG
;
A
#
# COMPACT_ATOMS: atom_id res chain seq x y z
N SER A 1 12.84 -18.71 0.36
CA SER A 1 11.47 -18.43 0.78
C SER A 1 11.46 -17.43 1.93
N THR A 2 10.49 -16.58 1.94
CA THR A 2 10.32 -15.62 3.02
C THR A 2 9.36 -16.22 4.04
N PRO A 3 9.79 -16.49 5.26
CA PRO A 3 8.85 -16.92 6.28
C PRO A 3 7.85 -15.79 6.60
N GLY A 4 6.73 -16.14 7.20
CA GLY A 4 5.67 -15.19 7.49
C GLY A 4 6.12 -13.94 8.23
N GLY A 5 7.11 -14.04 9.10
CA GLY A 5 7.66 -12.90 9.80
C GLY A 5 8.67 -12.10 9.01
N GLY A 6 9.28 -12.70 7.98
CA GLY A 6 10.31 -12.08 7.18
C GLY A 6 11.51 -11.57 7.96
N THR A 7 12.63 -11.38 7.28
CA THR A 7 13.81 -10.76 7.88
C THR A 7 13.69 -9.24 7.71
N SER A 8 13.84 -8.51 8.81
CA SER A 8 13.76 -7.06 8.78
C SER A 8 14.89 -6.39 9.57
N ASP A 9 15.95 -7.14 9.84
CA ASP A 9 17.12 -6.66 10.59
C ASP A 9 17.89 -5.67 9.70
N LEU A 10 18.23 -4.51 10.25
CA LEU A 10 19.01 -3.48 9.57
C LEU A 10 20.32 -4.02 8.98
N ARG A 11 20.96 -4.98 9.66
CA ARG A 11 22.22 -5.56 9.22
C ARG A 11 22.12 -6.34 7.91
N ARG A 12 20.89 -6.67 7.49
CA ARG A 12 20.59 -7.39 6.24
C ARG A 12 20.17 -6.47 5.12
N LYS A 13 20.09 -5.17 5.38
CA LYS A 13 19.57 -4.19 4.42
C LYS A 13 20.68 -3.21 4.04
N ILE A 14 20.60 -2.71 2.82
CA ILE A 14 21.49 -1.66 2.33
C ILE A 14 20.65 -0.53 1.74
N ASN A 15 21.24 0.64 1.63
CA ASN A 15 20.61 1.80 1.00
C ASN A 15 19.22 2.11 1.57
N VAL A 16 19.09 1.97 2.89
CA VAL A 16 17.82 2.22 3.58
C VAL A 16 17.50 3.71 3.53
N GLN A 17 16.30 4.03 3.06
CA GLN A 17 15.79 5.39 3.01
C GLN A 17 14.37 5.39 3.55
N TYR A 18 14.05 6.39 4.36
CA TYR A 18 12.67 6.60 4.76
C TYR A 18 11.88 7.15 3.58
N ILE A 19 10.63 6.74 3.46
CA ILE A 19 9.76 7.22 2.39
C ILE A 19 9.38 8.66 2.70
N ASN A 20 9.84 9.59 1.86
CA ASN A 20 9.57 11.01 2.01
C ASN A 20 8.57 11.55 0.99
N ASP A 21 8.32 10.79 -0.07
CA ASP A 21 7.38 11.20 -1.10
C ASP A 21 5.95 11.16 -0.57
N GLU A 22 5.13 12.07 -1.08
CA GLU A 22 3.72 12.09 -0.74
C GLU A 22 3.02 10.91 -1.41
N ILE A 23 2.39 10.04 -0.61
CA ILE A 23 1.83 8.76 -1.08
C ILE A 23 0.31 8.82 -1.22
N THR A 24 -0.37 9.63 -0.38
CA THR A 24 -1.83 9.65 -0.33
C THR A 24 -2.52 9.82 -1.69
N PRO A 25 -2.08 10.73 -2.59
CA PRO A 25 -2.72 10.86 -3.89
C PRO A 25 -2.66 9.59 -4.73
N HIS A 26 -1.58 8.82 -4.60
CA HIS A 26 -1.39 7.59 -5.36
C HIS A 26 -2.14 6.41 -4.77
N ILE A 27 -2.28 6.37 -3.45
CA ILE A 27 -2.96 5.26 -2.77
C ILE A 27 -4.43 5.18 -3.19
N LEU A 28 -5.04 6.29 -3.59
CA LEU A 28 -6.41 6.32 -4.07
C LEU A 28 -6.60 5.55 -5.38
N ASN A 29 -5.51 5.27 -6.08
CA ASN A 29 -5.55 4.49 -7.32
C ASN A 29 -5.49 2.98 -7.08
N LEU A 30 -5.19 2.55 -5.87
CA LEU A 30 -5.25 1.13 -5.51
C LEU A 30 -6.71 0.73 -5.33
N LYS A 31 -7.03 -0.47 -5.78
CA LYS A 31 -8.42 -0.95 -5.84
C LYS A 31 -8.56 -2.24 -5.03
N PRO A 32 -8.90 -2.14 -3.74
CA PRO A 32 -9.16 -3.34 -2.95
C PRO A 32 -10.32 -4.13 -3.51
N VAL A 33 -10.18 -5.44 -3.56
CA VAL A 33 -11.20 -6.31 -4.12
C VAL A 33 -11.50 -7.49 -3.20
N LYS A 34 -12.69 -8.03 -3.33
CA LYS A 34 -13.04 -9.35 -2.86
C LYS A 34 -12.95 -10.28 -4.05
N PHE A 35 -12.48 -11.48 -3.84
CA PHE A 35 -12.35 -12.44 -4.93
C PHE A 35 -12.34 -13.86 -4.41
N GLU A 36 -12.42 -14.81 -5.33
CA GLU A 36 -12.19 -16.22 -5.07
C GLU A 36 -11.16 -16.71 -6.08
N TYR A 37 -10.31 -17.64 -5.66
CA TYR A 37 -9.46 -18.32 -6.62
C TYR A 37 -10.27 -19.35 -7.39
N LYS A 38 -9.96 -19.53 -8.66
CA LYS A 38 -10.66 -20.53 -9.50
C LYS A 38 -10.58 -21.93 -8.91
N ASP A 39 -9.45 -22.25 -8.28
CA ASP A 39 -9.22 -23.57 -7.69
C ASP A 39 -9.78 -23.72 -6.26
N TYR A 40 -10.27 -22.62 -5.68
CA TYR A 40 -10.77 -22.56 -4.32
C TYR A 40 -12.05 -21.74 -4.25
N SER A 41 -12.98 -22.07 -5.13
CA SER A 41 -14.27 -21.39 -5.15
C SER A 41 -15.05 -21.67 -3.86
N GLY A 42 -15.82 -20.69 -3.44
CA GLY A 42 -16.55 -20.75 -2.18
C GLY A 42 -15.82 -20.12 -1.00
N THR A 43 -14.54 -19.76 -1.15
CA THR A 43 -13.78 -19.06 -0.12
C THR A 43 -13.51 -17.64 -0.58
N THR A 44 -14.19 -16.68 0.03
CA THR A 44 -13.99 -15.25 -0.30
C THR A 44 -12.69 -14.76 0.33
N ARG A 45 -11.88 -14.09 -0.47
CA ARG A 45 -10.64 -13.49 -0.04
C ARG A 45 -10.66 -12.00 -0.36
N HIS A 46 -9.75 -11.26 0.27
CA HIS A 46 -9.60 -9.83 0.07
C HIS A 46 -8.17 -9.54 -0.37
N GLY A 47 -8.02 -8.65 -1.30
CA GLY A 47 -6.69 -8.29 -1.79
C GLY A 47 -6.75 -7.31 -2.95
N PHE A 48 -5.86 -7.50 -3.89
CA PHE A 48 -5.70 -6.61 -5.05
C PHE A 48 -5.49 -7.45 -6.30
N ILE A 49 -5.79 -6.85 -7.44
CA ILE A 49 -5.50 -7.44 -8.74
C ILE A 49 -4.12 -6.93 -9.19
N ALA A 50 -3.19 -7.83 -9.47
CA ALA A 50 -1.83 -7.45 -9.84
C ALA A 50 -1.79 -6.51 -11.04
N GLN A 51 -2.64 -6.74 -12.05
CA GLN A 51 -2.71 -5.89 -13.25
C GLN A 51 -3.16 -4.47 -12.91
N ASP A 52 -4.02 -4.29 -11.92
CA ASP A 52 -4.43 -2.96 -11.46
C ASP A 52 -3.28 -2.26 -10.75
N VAL A 53 -2.56 -2.99 -9.88
CA VAL A 53 -1.42 -2.43 -9.15
C VAL A 53 -0.29 -2.04 -10.10
N LEU A 54 -0.10 -2.80 -11.17
CA LEU A 54 0.93 -2.54 -12.17
C LEU A 54 0.81 -1.14 -12.77
N GLU A 55 -0.39 -0.60 -12.89
CA GLU A 55 -0.64 0.72 -13.43
C GLU A 55 -0.10 1.84 -12.54
N THR A 56 -0.10 1.65 -11.23
CA THR A 56 0.30 2.68 -10.26
C THR A 56 1.67 2.41 -9.66
N TYR A 57 1.93 1.18 -9.29
CA TYR A 57 3.17 0.78 -8.60
C TYR A 57 3.75 -0.48 -9.22
N PRO A 58 4.33 -0.37 -10.42
CA PRO A 58 4.91 -1.56 -11.08
C PRO A 58 5.98 -2.25 -10.23
N GLU A 59 6.69 -1.51 -9.37
CA GLU A 59 7.70 -2.07 -8.48
C GLU A 59 7.14 -3.00 -7.40
N LEU A 60 5.84 -2.96 -7.17
CA LEU A 60 5.18 -3.85 -6.21
C LEU A 60 4.62 -5.12 -6.85
N VAL A 61 4.77 -5.25 -8.16
CA VAL A 61 4.30 -6.42 -8.89
C VAL A 61 5.47 -7.37 -9.12
N LEU A 62 5.27 -8.62 -8.73
CA LEU A 62 6.29 -9.66 -8.78
C LEU A 62 5.97 -10.66 -9.90
N GLY A 63 7.02 -11.33 -10.38
CA GLY A 63 6.87 -12.34 -11.41
C GLY A 63 6.79 -11.77 -12.80
N ASP A 64 6.56 -12.63 -13.77
CA ASP A 64 6.49 -12.25 -15.17
C ASP A 64 5.22 -12.84 -15.79
N GLY A 65 4.13 -12.12 -15.63
CA GLY A 65 2.84 -12.53 -16.16
C GLY A 65 2.75 -12.45 -17.69
N GLU A 66 3.72 -11.80 -18.33
CA GLU A 66 3.77 -11.71 -19.79
C GLU A 66 4.32 -12.99 -20.43
N LYS A 67 5.02 -13.83 -19.66
CA LYS A 67 5.53 -15.10 -20.16
C LYS A 67 4.41 -16.13 -20.25
N GLU A 68 4.55 -17.04 -21.21
CA GLU A 68 3.68 -18.20 -21.29
C GLU A 68 3.70 -18.96 -19.96
N ASN A 69 2.51 -19.25 -19.41
CA ASN A 69 2.33 -19.88 -18.09
C ASN A 69 2.85 -19.03 -16.92
N GLY A 70 3.18 -17.75 -17.17
CA GLY A 70 3.59 -16.84 -16.12
C GLY A 70 2.39 -16.32 -15.35
N THR A 71 2.66 -15.92 -14.11
CA THR A 71 1.66 -15.23 -13.28
C THR A 71 2.32 -14.04 -12.59
N TYR A 72 1.52 -13.02 -12.32
CA TYR A 72 1.95 -11.92 -11.48
C TYR A 72 1.66 -12.22 -10.02
N GLY A 73 2.56 -11.81 -9.15
CA GLY A 73 2.31 -11.75 -7.71
C GLY A 73 2.39 -10.32 -7.23
N LEU A 74 2.19 -10.12 -5.94
CA LEU A 74 2.25 -8.80 -5.33
C LEU A 74 3.15 -8.80 -4.11
N ASP A 75 3.89 -7.70 -3.96
CA ASP A 75 4.67 -7.42 -2.76
C ASP A 75 3.73 -6.78 -1.72
N TYR A 76 3.09 -7.60 -0.91
CA TYR A 76 2.15 -7.11 0.10
C TYR A 76 2.83 -6.30 1.21
N ASP A 77 4.07 -6.62 1.56
CA ASP A 77 4.82 -5.82 2.52
C ASP A 77 5.07 -4.41 1.98
N GLY A 78 5.36 -4.31 0.68
CA GLY A 78 5.48 -3.03 0.01
C GLY A 78 4.18 -2.24 0.06
N ILE A 79 3.07 -2.89 -0.25
CA ILE A 79 1.74 -2.27 -0.18
C ILE A 79 1.46 -1.81 1.25
N LEU A 80 1.77 -2.64 2.24
CA LEU A 80 1.56 -2.29 3.65
C LEU A 80 2.37 -1.07 4.04
N SER A 81 3.65 -0.99 3.65
CA SER A 81 4.50 0.15 4.01
C SER A 81 3.99 1.45 3.41
N LEU A 82 3.51 1.42 2.17
CA LEU A 82 2.90 2.60 1.53
C LEU A 82 1.58 2.97 2.21
N THR A 83 0.81 1.98 2.62
CA THR A 83 -0.44 2.21 3.35
C THR A 83 -0.17 2.89 4.69
N VAL A 84 0.82 2.43 5.43
CA VAL A 84 1.22 3.07 6.69
C VAL A 84 1.65 4.51 6.45
N LYS A 85 2.48 4.75 5.43
CA LYS A 85 2.92 6.10 5.10
C LYS A 85 1.73 7.00 4.76
N SER A 86 0.80 6.53 3.94
CA SER A 86 -0.40 7.28 3.57
C SER A 86 -1.28 7.58 4.78
N LEU A 87 -1.42 6.62 5.69
CA LEU A 87 -2.16 6.81 6.92
C LEU A 87 -1.53 7.90 7.80
N GLN A 88 -0.19 7.88 7.94
CA GLN A 88 0.54 8.90 8.68
C GLN A 88 0.34 10.29 8.08
N GLU A 89 0.44 10.43 6.76
CA GLU A 89 0.18 11.69 6.07
C GLU A 89 -1.24 12.18 6.33
N THR A 90 -2.21 11.27 6.29
CA THR A 90 -3.62 11.59 6.51
C THR A 90 -3.88 12.04 7.95
N ILE A 91 -3.28 11.35 8.93
CA ILE A 91 -3.41 11.71 10.34
C ILE A 91 -2.86 13.13 10.56
N LEU A 92 -1.67 13.42 10.03
CA LEU A 92 -1.07 14.74 10.19
C LEU A 92 -1.91 15.83 9.51
N ARG A 93 -2.50 15.52 8.37
CA ARG A 93 -3.40 16.44 7.67
C ARG A 93 -4.67 16.71 8.48
N VAL A 94 -5.25 15.67 9.07
CA VAL A 94 -6.43 15.82 9.93
C VAL A 94 -6.10 16.69 11.13
N GLU A 95 -4.98 16.45 11.80
CA GLU A 95 -4.54 17.25 12.93
C GLU A 95 -4.39 18.73 12.56
N LYS A 96 -3.80 18.99 11.39
CA LYS A 96 -3.64 20.35 10.88
C LYS A 96 -5.00 21.02 10.64
N LEU A 97 -5.92 20.29 10.00
CA LEU A 97 -7.26 20.82 9.72
C LEU A 97 -8.06 21.06 11.01
N GLU A 98 -7.92 20.19 12.00
CA GLU A 98 -8.55 20.38 13.30
C GLU A 98 -8.04 21.65 13.99
N LYS A 99 -6.71 21.88 13.92
CA LYS A 99 -6.10 23.08 14.48
C LYS A 99 -6.62 24.35 13.76
N GLU A 100 -6.66 24.32 12.45
CA GLU A 100 -7.15 25.44 11.64
C GLU A 100 -8.64 25.71 11.93
N LEU A 101 -9.43 24.65 12.10
CA LEU A 101 -10.84 24.79 12.45
C LEU A 101 -11.03 25.44 13.83
N ASN A 102 -10.25 25.01 14.82
CA ASN A 102 -10.30 25.61 16.15
C ASN A 102 -9.91 27.10 16.13
N GLU A 103 -8.87 27.43 15.38
CA GLU A 103 -8.43 28.84 15.22
C GLU A 103 -9.53 29.68 14.56
N LEU A 104 -10.20 29.14 13.55
CA LEU A 104 -11.31 29.82 12.89
C LEU A 104 -12.50 30.01 13.83
N LYS A 105 -12.87 28.98 14.61
CA LYS A 105 -13.94 29.06 15.60
C LYS A 105 -13.64 30.13 16.66
N ASN A 106 -12.40 30.20 17.11
CA ASN A 106 -12.00 31.21 18.09
C ASN A 106 -12.11 32.63 17.55
N LYS A 107 -11.85 32.82 16.24
CA LYS A 107 -12.00 34.13 15.59
C LYS A 107 -13.47 34.54 15.43
N LEU A 108 -14.35 33.57 15.25
CA LEU A 108 -15.78 33.82 15.05
C LEU A 108 -16.57 33.94 16.38
N GLY A 109 -16.02 33.35 17.41
CA GLY A 109 -16.61 33.42 18.75
C GLY A 109 -16.07 34.60 19.52
#